data_7342eec72d2cb13adc66102671ae0e2b
#
_entry.id   7342eec72d2cb13adc66102671ae0e2b
#
_cell.length_a   1.000
_cell.length_b   1.000
_cell.length_c   1.000
_cell.angle_alpha   90.00
_cell.angle_beta   90.00
_cell.angle_gamma   90.00
#
_symmetry.space_group_name_H-M   'P 1'
#
loop_
_entity.id
_entity.type
_entity.pdbx_description
1 polymer ?
#
loop_
_entity_poly.entity_id
_entity_poly.type
_entity_poly.pdbx_seq_one_letter_code
_entity_poly.pdbx_strand_id
1 'polypeptide(L)'
;MLVMLFLLVILINVAVVAAVIAGVNATQKKSKLTSDVAFERVEYMNGSKLENFYDAPIDNPTWDDVSARIRKMMDVSDEHVLLTMKQATYGVRFMQAAKTEGGYDLQVGLEEGDQSKLVERIVDANELNERFQVFYRYAYVDNLGDFTPVKFFEN
;
A
#
# COMPACT_ATOMS: atom_id res chain seq x y z
N MET A 1 14.06 54.54 4.07
CA MET A 1 13.16 53.72 3.23
C MET A 1 13.90 52.54 2.57
N LEU A 2 15.07 52.76 1.99
CA LEU A 2 15.84 51.70 1.31
C LEU A 2 16.28 50.55 2.28
N VAL A 3 16.73 50.88 3.46
CA VAL A 3 17.19 49.90 4.48
C VAL A 3 16.06 48.99 4.97
N MET A 4 14.84 49.51 5.14
CA MET A 4 13.67 48.70 5.54
C MET A 4 13.28 47.69 4.43
N LEU A 5 13.41 48.07 3.15
CA LEU A 5 13.11 47.18 2.04
C LEU A 5 14.11 46.03 1.97
N PHE A 6 15.39 46.30 2.25
CA PHE A 6 16.46 45.28 2.28
C PHE A 6 16.26 44.26 3.39
N LEU A 7 15.87 44.72 4.60
CA LEU A 7 15.55 43.87 5.73
C LEU A 7 14.33 42.98 5.49
N LEU A 8 13.32 43.47 4.79
CA LEU A 8 12.13 42.70 4.43
C LEU A 8 12.45 41.58 3.46
N VAL A 9 13.30 41.86 2.44
CA VAL A 9 13.74 40.85 1.46
C VAL A 9 14.57 39.76 2.13
N ILE A 10 15.43 40.07 3.10
CA ILE A 10 16.22 39.08 3.83
C ILE A 10 15.31 38.21 4.71
N LEU A 11 14.32 38.80 5.40
CA LEU A 11 13.36 38.04 6.22
C LEU A 11 12.51 37.06 5.39
N ILE A 12 12.06 37.45 4.20
CA ILE A 12 11.28 36.58 3.32
C ILE A 12 12.15 35.40 2.82
N ASN A 13 13.41 35.67 2.44
CA ASN A 13 14.30 34.61 2.01
C ASN A 13 14.63 33.62 3.13
N VAL A 14 14.83 34.06 4.37
CA VAL A 14 15.07 33.18 5.52
C VAL A 14 13.84 32.32 5.82
N ALA A 15 12.62 32.87 5.74
CA ALA A 15 11.38 32.13 5.94
C ALA A 15 11.16 31.05 4.87
N VAL A 16 11.45 31.35 3.59
CA VAL A 16 11.34 30.37 2.50
C VAL A 16 12.35 29.25 2.65
N VAL A 17 13.60 29.57 3.00
CA VAL A 17 14.63 28.53 3.24
C VAL A 17 14.25 27.64 4.42
N ALA A 18 13.74 28.21 5.51
CA ALA A 18 13.29 27.44 6.67
C ALA A 18 12.11 26.50 6.33
N ALA A 19 11.15 26.96 5.52
CA ALA A 19 10.02 26.14 5.06
C ALA A 19 10.48 24.99 4.14
N VAL A 20 11.43 25.23 3.25
CA VAL A 20 12.01 24.18 2.37
C VAL A 20 12.77 23.15 3.20
N ILE A 21 13.58 23.57 4.18
CA ILE A 21 14.32 22.65 5.07
C ILE A 21 13.35 21.84 5.91
N ALA A 22 12.28 22.41 6.43
CA ALA A 22 11.24 21.70 7.19
C ALA A 22 10.49 20.68 6.30
N GLY A 23 10.19 21.05 5.06
CA GLY A 23 9.57 20.16 4.07
C GLY A 23 10.48 18.98 3.71
N VAL A 24 11.75 19.22 3.44
CA VAL A 24 12.76 18.19 3.14
C VAL A 24 12.96 17.25 4.34
N ASN A 25 13.04 17.79 5.57
CA ASN A 25 13.18 16.98 6.77
C ASN A 25 11.94 16.12 7.05
N ALA A 26 10.73 16.63 6.77
CA ALA A 26 9.50 15.86 6.90
C ALA A 26 9.44 14.71 5.87
N THR A 27 9.88 14.95 4.64
CA THR A 27 9.95 13.94 3.57
C THR A 27 11.02 12.89 3.88
N GLN A 28 12.20 13.32 4.37
CA GLN A 28 13.26 12.38 4.78
C GLN A 28 12.85 11.57 6.02
N LYS A 29 12.12 12.17 6.97
CA LYS A 29 11.61 11.44 8.14
C LYS A 29 10.57 10.39 7.73
N LYS A 30 9.75 10.68 6.71
CA LYS A 30 8.78 9.73 6.15
C LYS A 30 9.47 8.59 5.39
N SER A 31 10.52 8.88 4.61
CA SER A 31 11.31 7.86 3.91
C SER A 31 12.17 7.03 4.88
N LYS A 32 12.68 7.63 5.96
CA LYS A 32 13.46 6.93 6.98
C LYS A 32 12.57 6.02 7.85
N LEU A 33 11.32 6.39 8.10
CA LEU A 33 10.35 5.55 8.81
C LEU A 33 9.99 4.28 8.00
N THR A 34 10.10 4.33 6.66
CA THR A 34 9.88 3.18 5.79
C THR A 34 11.11 2.29 5.60
N SER A 35 12.33 2.79 5.87
CA SER A 35 13.58 2.04 5.66
C SER A 35 14.16 1.40 6.92
N ASP A 36 13.90 1.95 8.10
CA ASP A 36 14.53 1.53 9.37
C ASP A 36 13.65 0.67 10.28
N VAL A 37 12.40 0.41 9.90
CA VAL A 37 11.61 -0.61 10.59
C VAL A 37 12.11 -1.95 10.08
N ALA A 38 13.09 -2.51 10.81
CA ALA A 38 13.43 -3.92 10.65
C ALA A 38 12.13 -4.70 10.56
N PHE A 39 12.07 -5.67 9.63
CA PHE A 39 10.92 -6.53 9.42
C PHE A 39 10.63 -7.36 10.68
N GLU A 40 10.20 -6.71 11.73
CA GLU A 40 9.62 -7.39 12.86
C GLU A 40 8.28 -7.92 12.36
N ARG A 41 8.23 -9.23 12.20
CA ARG A 41 7.05 -9.98 11.77
C ARG A 41 5.93 -9.63 12.73
N VAL A 42 5.04 -8.76 12.29
CA VAL A 42 3.94 -8.32 13.12
C VAL A 42 3.07 -9.54 13.42
N GLU A 43 2.63 -9.68 14.64
CA GLU A 43 1.83 -10.79 15.16
C GLU A 43 0.57 -11.09 14.31
N TYR A 44 0.11 -10.12 13.51
CA TYR A 44 -1.02 -10.22 12.59
C TYR A 44 -0.82 -11.18 11.42
N MET A 45 0.43 -11.48 11.04
CA MET A 45 0.73 -12.40 9.94
C MET A 45 0.60 -13.87 10.36
N ASN A 46 0.44 -14.15 11.66
CA ASN A 46 0.20 -15.50 12.12
C ASN A 46 -1.15 -16.02 11.62
N GLY A 47 -1.10 -17.02 10.74
CA GLY A 47 -2.26 -17.60 10.10
C GLY A 47 -2.73 -16.85 8.84
N SER A 48 -1.89 -15.97 8.26
CA SER A 48 -2.10 -15.46 6.92
C SER A 48 -1.86 -16.55 5.87
N LYS A 49 -2.44 -16.38 4.69
CA LYS A 49 -2.34 -17.33 3.58
C LYS A 49 -2.08 -16.58 2.27
N LEU A 50 -1.13 -17.09 1.50
CA LEU A 50 -0.81 -16.59 0.16
C LEU A 50 -1.25 -17.60 -0.89
N GLU A 51 -2.06 -17.17 -1.84
CA GLU A 51 -2.66 -18.00 -2.87
C GLU A 51 -2.48 -17.40 -4.27
N ASN A 52 -2.51 -18.25 -5.27
CA ASN A 52 -2.61 -17.92 -6.68
C ASN A 52 -3.19 -19.14 -7.45
N PHE A 53 -3.34 -19.07 -8.79
CA PHE A 53 -3.98 -20.15 -9.54
C PHE A 53 -3.13 -21.40 -9.66
N TYR A 54 -1.83 -21.25 -9.85
CA TYR A 54 -0.98 -22.34 -10.36
C TYR A 54 -0.12 -23.01 -9.30
N ASP A 55 0.08 -22.38 -8.16
CA ASP A 55 0.99 -22.90 -7.14
C ASP A 55 0.24 -23.27 -5.86
N ALA A 56 0.81 -24.19 -5.10
CA ALA A 56 0.27 -24.53 -3.79
C ALA A 56 0.20 -23.30 -2.88
N PRO A 57 -0.85 -23.17 -2.06
CA PRO A 57 -0.96 -22.12 -1.06
C PRO A 57 0.21 -22.15 -0.07
N ILE A 58 0.62 -20.97 0.40
CA ILE A 58 1.66 -20.83 1.42
C ILE A 58 1.02 -20.26 2.68
N ASP A 59 1.09 -21.02 3.78
CA ASP A 59 0.65 -20.56 5.10
C ASP A 59 1.79 -19.75 5.76
N ASN A 60 1.45 -18.63 6.37
CA ASN A 60 2.39 -17.70 6.99
C ASN A 60 3.54 -17.29 6.04
N PRO A 61 3.24 -16.76 4.84
CA PRO A 61 4.25 -16.43 3.86
C PRO A 61 5.25 -15.41 4.39
N THR A 62 6.48 -15.49 3.90
CA THR A 62 7.49 -14.43 4.06
C THR A 62 7.23 -13.31 3.05
N TRP A 63 7.85 -12.14 3.23
CA TRP A 63 7.80 -11.09 2.20
C TRP A 63 8.39 -11.56 0.88
N ASP A 64 9.43 -12.38 0.91
CA ASP A 64 10.04 -12.93 -0.30
C ASP A 64 9.05 -13.82 -1.08
N ASP A 65 8.24 -14.61 -0.38
CA ASP A 65 7.17 -15.41 -0.99
C ASP A 65 6.12 -14.50 -1.66
N VAL A 66 5.64 -13.49 -0.97
CA VAL A 66 4.66 -12.52 -1.51
C VAL A 66 5.23 -11.79 -2.71
N SER A 67 6.46 -11.26 -2.60
CA SER A 67 7.14 -10.55 -3.68
C SER A 67 7.38 -11.45 -4.91
N ALA A 68 7.71 -12.73 -4.70
CA ALA A 68 7.87 -13.69 -5.78
C ALA A 68 6.56 -13.95 -6.53
N ARG A 69 5.44 -14.07 -5.80
CA ARG A 69 4.09 -14.23 -6.41
C ARG A 69 3.66 -13.00 -7.18
N ILE A 70 3.92 -11.80 -6.66
CA ILE A 70 3.65 -10.54 -7.38
C ILE A 70 4.42 -10.51 -8.69
N ARG A 71 5.72 -10.80 -8.69
CA ARG A 71 6.53 -10.85 -9.93
C ARG A 71 5.98 -11.87 -10.91
N LYS A 72 5.63 -13.08 -10.45
CA LYS A 72 5.05 -14.11 -11.32
C LYS A 72 3.75 -13.63 -11.96
N MET A 73 2.85 -13.00 -11.20
CA MET A 73 1.60 -12.42 -11.71
C MET A 73 1.85 -11.31 -12.74
N MET A 74 2.92 -10.52 -12.58
CA MET A 74 3.30 -9.51 -13.57
C MET A 74 3.76 -10.11 -14.90
N ASP A 75 4.42 -11.27 -14.87
CA ASP A 75 5.02 -11.93 -16.03
C ASP A 75 4.04 -12.88 -16.75
N VAL A 76 3.12 -13.48 -16.02
CA VAL A 76 2.20 -14.51 -16.54
C VAL A 76 0.79 -13.91 -16.71
N SER A 77 0.21 -14.06 -17.90
CA SER A 77 -1.20 -13.74 -18.12
C SER A 77 -2.10 -14.69 -17.33
N ASP A 78 -3.26 -14.24 -16.92
CA ASP A 78 -4.28 -14.98 -16.16
C ASP A 78 -3.83 -15.46 -14.77
N GLU A 79 -2.73 -14.92 -14.24
CA GLU A 79 -2.29 -15.16 -12.88
C GLU A 79 -2.84 -14.08 -11.95
N HIS A 80 -3.03 -14.42 -10.69
CA HIS A 80 -3.38 -13.47 -9.63
C HIS A 80 -2.53 -13.73 -8.38
N VAL A 81 -2.55 -12.78 -7.46
CA VAL A 81 -1.98 -12.92 -6.12
C VAL A 81 -3.05 -12.54 -5.11
N LEU A 82 -3.25 -13.38 -4.10
CA LEU A 82 -4.18 -13.18 -3.01
C LEU A 82 -3.46 -13.39 -1.68
N LEU A 83 -3.43 -12.36 -0.84
CA LEU A 83 -2.91 -12.40 0.52
C LEU A 83 -4.07 -12.20 1.49
N THR A 84 -4.41 -13.24 2.24
CA THR A 84 -5.50 -13.24 3.21
C THR A 84 -4.96 -13.24 4.63
N MET A 85 -5.50 -12.39 5.50
CA MET A 85 -5.22 -12.40 6.93
C MET A 85 -6.18 -13.35 7.65
N LYS A 86 -5.72 -14.00 8.71
CA LYS A 86 -6.56 -14.88 9.54
C LYS A 86 -7.74 -14.13 10.14
N GLN A 87 -7.51 -12.89 10.53
CA GLN A 87 -8.53 -11.99 11.07
C GLN A 87 -8.42 -10.63 10.38
N ALA A 88 -9.55 -9.97 10.16
CA ALA A 88 -9.53 -8.62 9.66
C ALA A 88 -8.90 -7.69 10.70
N THR A 89 -7.91 -6.92 10.27
CA THR A 89 -7.29 -5.87 11.08
C THR A 89 -7.60 -4.56 10.42
N TYR A 90 -8.02 -3.56 11.19
CA TYR A 90 -8.52 -2.30 10.65
C TYR A 90 -9.62 -2.46 9.58
N GLY A 91 -10.45 -3.51 9.70
CA GLY A 91 -11.50 -3.82 8.74
C GLY A 91 -11.02 -4.43 7.43
N VAL A 92 -9.73 -4.70 7.24
CA VAL A 92 -9.19 -5.31 6.01
C VAL A 92 -8.94 -6.80 6.23
N ARG A 93 -9.55 -7.63 5.39
CA ARG A 93 -9.43 -9.09 5.44
C ARG A 93 -8.40 -9.64 4.48
N PHE A 94 -8.39 -9.14 3.25
CA PHE A 94 -7.47 -9.60 2.23
C PHE A 94 -7.15 -8.49 1.23
N MET A 95 -6.07 -8.70 0.51
CA MET A 95 -5.68 -7.93 -0.68
C MET A 95 -5.38 -8.90 -1.80
N GLN A 96 -5.94 -8.63 -2.99
CA GLN A 96 -5.65 -9.40 -4.18
C GLN A 96 -5.37 -8.50 -5.37
N ALA A 97 -4.63 -9.04 -6.34
CA ALA A 97 -4.40 -8.35 -7.60
C ALA A 97 -4.32 -9.32 -8.76
N ALA A 98 -4.70 -8.81 -9.92
CA ALA A 98 -4.54 -9.48 -11.21
C ALA A 98 -4.11 -8.46 -12.27
N LYS A 99 -3.42 -8.93 -13.31
CA LYS A 99 -3.04 -8.10 -14.44
C LYS A 99 -4.28 -7.77 -15.28
N THR A 100 -4.40 -6.50 -15.70
CA THR A 100 -5.49 -6.04 -16.54
C THR A 100 -4.97 -5.12 -17.64
N GLU A 101 -5.84 -4.75 -18.58
CA GLU A 101 -5.53 -3.71 -19.56
C GLU A 101 -5.37 -2.36 -18.82
N GLY A 102 -4.20 -1.77 -18.93
CA GLY A 102 -3.87 -0.49 -18.29
C GLY A 102 -3.17 -0.57 -16.93
N GLY A 103 -2.88 -1.77 -16.41
CA GLY A 103 -2.15 -1.94 -15.17
C GLY A 103 -2.50 -3.21 -14.40
N TYR A 104 -2.77 -3.05 -13.10
CA TYR A 104 -3.15 -4.13 -12.21
C TYR A 104 -4.43 -3.75 -11.49
N ASP A 105 -5.42 -4.63 -11.56
CA ASP A 105 -6.64 -4.51 -10.76
C ASP A 105 -6.32 -4.94 -9.33
N LEU A 106 -6.22 -3.96 -8.44
CA LEU A 106 -5.98 -4.16 -7.02
C LEU A 106 -7.30 -4.13 -6.28
N GLN A 107 -7.63 -5.24 -5.64
CA GLN A 107 -8.88 -5.38 -4.89
C GLN A 107 -8.59 -5.60 -3.41
N VAL A 108 -9.43 -5.00 -2.57
CA VAL A 108 -9.34 -5.08 -1.11
C VAL A 108 -10.68 -5.56 -0.55
N GLY A 109 -10.62 -6.67 0.19
CA GLY A 109 -11.77 -7.20 0.92
C GLY A 109 -11.87 -6.56 2.30
N LEU A 110 -13.01 -5.91 2.55
CA LEU A 110 -13.31 -5.23 3.80
C LEU A 110 -14.35 -6.02 4.59
N GLU A 111 -14.17 -6.08 5.92
CA GLU A 111 -15.15 -6.63 6.85
C GLU A 111 -15.64 -5.51 7.79
N GLU A 112 -16.92 -5.20 7.74
CA GLU A 112 -17.57 -4.22 8.60
C GLU A 112 -18.72 -4.92 9.36
N GLY A 113 -18.44 -5.43 10.57
CA GLY A 113 -19.38 -6.26 11.32
C GLY A 113 -19.70 -7.55 10.55
N ASP A 114 -20.98 -7.80 10.26
CA ASP A 114 -21.45 -8.97 9.51
C ASP A 114 -21.45 -8.77 7.99
N GLN A 115 -20.97 -7.63 7.50
CA GLN A 115 -20.94 -7.30 6.08
C GLN A 115 -19.53 -7.39 5.52
N SER A 116 -19.42 -8.00 4.34
CA SER A 116 -18.19 -8.00 3.55
C SER A 116 -18.37 -7.10 2.33
N LYS A 117 -17.39 -6.26 2.06
CA LYS A 117 -17.35 -5.38 0.89
C LYS A 117 -16.08 -5.65 0.11
N LEU A 118 -16.17 -5.56 -1.20
CA LEU A 118 -15.01 -5.59 -2.09
C LEU A 118 -14.89 -4.23 -2.75
N VAL A 119 -13.70 -3.65 -2.70
CA VAL A 119 -13.37 -2.40 -3.37
C VAL A 119 -12.17 -2.61 -4.28
N GLU A 120 -12.09 -1.86 -5.38
CA GLU A 120 -11.08 -2.04 -6.41
C GLU A 120 -10.49 -0.72 -6.90
N ARG A 121 -9.26 -0.79 -7.41
CA ARG A 121 -8.58 0.31 -8.07
C ARG A 121 -7.54 -0.21 -9.06
N ILE A 122 -7.43 0.42 -10.22
CA ILE A 122 -6.32 0.16 -11.15
C ILE A 122 -5.08 0.92 -10.69
N VAL A 123 -3.98 0.20 -10.55
CA VAL A 123 -2.69 0.72 -10.09
C VAL A 123 -1.57 0.32 -11.04
N ASP A 124 -0.45 1.04 -10.99
CA ASP A 124 0.78 0.63 -11.68
C ASP A 124 1.59 -0.38 -10.85
N ALA A 125 2.69 -0.89 -11.42
CA ALA A 125 3.54 -1.89 -10.78
C ALA A 125 4.21 -1.40 -9.48
N ASN A 126 4.57 -0.12 -9.41
CA ASN A 126 5.23 0.46 -8.24
C ASN A 126 4.22 0.61 -7.09
N GLU A 127 3.06 1.21 -7.38
CA GLU A 127 1.98 1.35 -6.40
C GLU A 127 1.51 -0.02 -5.91
N LEU A 128 1.37 -1.02 -6.80
CA LEU A 128 1.01 -2.38 -6.42
C LEU A 128 1.97 -2.96 -5.37
N ASN A 129 3.28 -2.91 -5.65
CA ASN A 129 4.30 -3.42 -4.73
C ASN A 129 4.29 -2.68 -3.38
N GLU A 130 4.18 -1.35 -3.39
CA GLU A 130 4.11 -0.54 -2.17
C GLU A 130 2.88 -0.91 -1.33
N ARG A 131 1.71 -1.07 -1.94
CA ARG A 131 0.48 -1.40 -1.22
C ARG A 131 0.51 -2.81 -0.64
N PHE A 132 1.01 -3.80 -1.38
CA PHE A 132 1.20 -5.14 -0.83
C PHE A 132 2.22 -5.15 0.31
N GLN A 133 3.29 -4.36 0.23
CA GLN A 133 4.28 -4.25 1.28
C GLN A 133 3.70 -3.63 2.56
N VAL A 134 2.90 -2.56 2.42
CA VAL A 134 2.20 -1.93 3.55
C VAL A 134 1.21 -2.90 4.17
N PHE A 135 0.40 -3.58 3.35
CA PHE A 135 -0.57 -4.56 3.82
C PHE A 135 0.11 -5.75 4.52
N TYR A 136 1.17 -6.30 3.92
CA TYR A 136 1.96 -7.38 4.53
C TYR A 136 2.52 -7.01 5.90
N ARG A 137 2.99 -5.75 6.06
CA ARG A 137 3.62 -5.31 7.32
C ARG A 137 2.61 -4.96 8.41
N TYR A 138 1.51 -4.32 8.03
CA TYR A 138 0.63 -3.62 8.96
C TYR A 138 -0.82 -4.11 8.93
N ALA A 139 -1.16 -5.04 8.04
CA ALA A 139 -2.54 -5.44 7.75
C ALA A 139 -3.47 -4.23 7.53
N TYR A 140 -2.95 -3.21 6.88
CA TYR A 140 -3.58 -1.90 6.71
C TYR A 140 -3.51 -1.46 5.25
N VAL A 141 -4.55 -0.79 4.78
CA VAL A 141 -4.62 -0.14 3.47
C VAL A 141 -4.98 1.32 3.67
N ASP A 142 -4.12 2.21 3.20
CA ASP A 142 -4.35 3.65 3.22
C ASP A 142 -5.25 4.10 2.06
N ASN A 143 -5.84 5.29 2.21
CA ASN A 143 -6.62 5.95 1.15
C ASN A 143 -7.70 5.06 0.51
N LEU A 144 -8.42 4.27 1.30
CA LEU A 144 -9.53 3.44 0.82
C LEU A 144 -10.62 4.26 0.12
N GLY A 145 -10.71 5.57 0.36
CA GLY A 145 -11.62 6.47 -0.34
C GLY A 145 -11.33 6.63 -1.84
N ASP A 146 -10.12 6.23 -2.30
CA ASP A 146 -9.73 6.25 -3.71
C ASP A 146 -10.14 4.96 -4.45
N PHE A 147 -10.68 3.98 -3.73
CA PHE A 147 -11.18 2.72 -4.30
C PHE A 147 -12.66 2.82 -4.60
N THR A 148 -13.12 2.15 -5.65
CA THR A 148 -14.52 2.04 -6.02
C THR A 148 -15.08 0.69 -5.58
N PRO A 149 -16.34 0.63 -5.11
CA PRO A 149 -16.99 -0.65 -4.82
C PRO A 149 -17.08 -1.53 -6.08
N VAL A 150 -16.68 -2.79 -5.95
CA VAL A 150 -16.90 -3.78 -7.01
C VAL A 150 -18.40 -4.03 -7.14
N LYS A 151 -18.94 -3.79 -8.32
CA LYS A 151 -20.32 -4.12 -8.62
C LYS A 151 -20.41 -5.60 -8.95
N PHE A 152 -20.84 -6.40 -8.00
CA PHE A 152 -21.33 -7.74 -8.33
C PHE A 152 -22.56 -7.57 -9.22
N PHE A 153 -22.61 -8.30 -10.33
CA PHE A 153 -23.78 -8.28 -11.19
C PHE A 153 -24.97 -8.71 -10.36
N GLU A 154 -25.85 -7.76 -10.05
CA GLU A 154 -27.19 -8.07 -9.57
C GLU A 154 -27.92 -8.73 -10.73
N ASN A 155 -28.15 -10.03 -10.62
CA ASN A 155 -28.99 -10.79 -11.55
C ASN A 155 -30.46 -10.49 -11.28
#